data_500d73dc94a40626740a885bb44090f5
#
_entry.id   500d73dc94a40626740a885bb44090f5
#
_cell.length_a   1.000
_cell.length_b   1.000
_cell.length_c   1.000
_cell.angle_alpha   90.00
_cell.angle_beta   90.00
_cell.angle_gamma   90.00
#
_symmetry.space_group_name_H-M   'P 1'
#
loop_
_entity.id
_entity.type
_entity.pdbx_description
1 polymer ?
#
loop_
_entity_poly.entity_id
_entity_poly.type
_entity_poly.pdbx_seq_one_letter_code
_entity_poly.pdbx_strand_id
1 'polypeptide(L)'
;MTARGILTTTAYVLEHNKRRLLILLGIAVVVLFFYNARDIVEGFGAFLANSPTLLIQLIILMVINIGGLVGMMWFVSRPRTYTVTPDDPQIGLSFNDYRGQPDLVDHAKTLVRILGGVERFKLAGGEMPKGMLLSGQPGTGKTFLAGVVAAEAKLPFIYVDASGLRSMFWGVDALIIMSLFRKARALARKYAKAGHPGATILFIDEIDSIGMARGGVMGGQMQMPVGGMMGGMGGMGLNTLLNQMDSLGQHLEDRWKHRMGRWLGVVRGPVPPKPLVFVIGATNRPDVLDAALVRPGRLDRHLNVYVPDADGRRDIIQHYLSKKGHDPEISIDLMVSDSVDWTPIELKTIINEALIIAHENGRDVLTYKDWLQARDNRTLGLKQPIASMSEKDMRTIAYHEAGHAVVVNYLSKEDRISKASIIRMGDALGVVQPRPREERHQTHAEELEVNIMMFLGSRAVEELILKTKTANAVSDLQNATNIAIRYVGVFGMGSTLLTFPPSQGGVAPQVILLADRLLDDLFEETKRLIIEKEYAVHALASALLQKKELIGPELDEVFKYADEANPEKAVPFVRKPVKLPKMAELAERNGHLPVPVPLQPVIPGPDPTPIPGPPEPLPRPTSHS
;
A
#
# COMPACT_ATOMS: atom_id res chain seq x y z
N MET A 1 -19.11 -45.98 62.21
CA MET A 1 -18.79 -45.11 61.11
C MET A 1 -17.29 -44.82 61.08
N THR A 2 -16.58 -45.31 60.09
CA THR A 2 -15.13 -45.28 60.07
C THR A 2 -14.69 -43.86 59.60
N ALA A 3 -13.59 -43.38 60.16
CA ALA A 3 -13.02 -42.05 59.86
C ALA A 3 -12.87 -41.73 58.33
N ARG A 4 -12.74 -42.76 57.50
CA ARG A 4 -12.74 -42.66 56.03
C ARG A 4 -14.10 -42.20 55.43
N GLY A 5 -15.23 -42.62 56.04
CA GLY A 5 -16.55 -42.23 55.57
C GLY A 5 -16.87 -40.75 55.82
N ILE A 6 -16.32 -40.21 56.90
CA ILE A 6 -16.53 -38.77 57.24
C ILE A 6 -15.71 -37.89 56.31
N LEU A 7 -14.49 -38.27 55.96
CA LEU A 7 -13.61 -37.52 55.03
C LEU A 7 -14.14 -37.50 53.60
N THR A 8 -14.75 -38.56 53.10
CA THR A 8 -15.35 -38.61 51.76
C THR A 8 -16.62 -37.79 51.67
N THR A 9 -17.44 -37.77 52.74
CA THR A 9 -18.68 -36.97 52.80
C THR A 9 -18.36 -35.47 52.86
N THR A 10 -17.36 -35.08 53.64
CA THR A 10 -16.93 -33.68 53.74
C THR A 10 -16.30 -33.16 52.45
N ALA A 11 -15.49 -34.00 51.74
CA ALA A 11 -14.93 -33.66 50.45
C ALA A 11 -16.03 -33.45 49.38
N TYR A 12 -17.05 -34.30 49.35
CA TYR A 12 -18.17 -34.20 48.43
C TYR A 12 -19.04 -32.96 48.71
N VAL A 13 -19.30 -32.62 49.95
CA VAL A 13 -20.07 -31.42 50.36
C VAL A 13 -19.28 -30.15 50.03
N LEU A 14 -17.97 -30.16 50.21
CA LEU A 14 -17.10 -29.04 49.84
C LEU A 14 -17.06 -28.82 48.32
N GLU A 15 -16.98 -29.86 47.53
CA GLU A 15 -16.90 -29.78 46.06
C GLU A 15 -18.24 -29.33 45.45
N HIS A 16 -19.35 -29.83 45.98
CA HIS A 16 -20.70 -29.47 45.48
C HIS A 16 -21.14 -28.08 45.89
N ASN A 17 -20.65 -27.56 47.00
CA ASN A 17 -20.98 -26.20 47.49
C ASN A 17 -19.85 -25.17 47.28
N LYS A 18 -18.81 -25.50 46.54
CA LYS A 18 -17.64 -24.65 46.32
C LYS A 18 -18.00 -23.23 45.88
N ARG A 19 -18.97 -23.08 44.97
CA ARG A 19 -19.46 -21.77 44.54
C ARG A 19 -20.20 -21.00 45.67
N ARG A 20 -21.01 -21.68 46.45
CA ARG A 20 -21.72 -21.07 47.58
C ARG A 20 -20.78 -20.66 48.71
N LEU A 21 -19.78 -21.49 48.98
CA LEU A 21 -18.72 -21.20 49.95
C LEU A 21 -17.84 -20.04 49.52
N LEU A 22 -17.49 -19.93 48.24
CA LEU A 22 -16.76 -18.76 47.70
C LEU A 22 -17.57 -17.47 47.75
N ILE A 23 -18.89 -17.54 47.50
CA ILE A 23 -19.77 -16.38 47.61
C ILE A 23 -19.89 -15.97 49.07
N LEU A 24 -20.08 -16.90 49.99
CA LEU A 24 -20.17 -16.61 51.45
C LEU A 24 -18.85 -16.08 51.99
N LEU A 25 -17.71 -16.60 51.52
CA LEU A 25 -16.39 -16.09 51.88
C LEU A 25 -16.21 -14.65 51.31
N GLY A 26 -16.63 -14.41 50.04
CA GLY A 26 -16.60 -13.07 49.44
C GLY A 26 -17.48 -12.07 50.24
N ILE A 27 -18.70 -12.47 50.61
CA ILE A 27 -19.57 -11.65 51.43
C ILE A 27 -18.94 -11.40 52.82
N ALA A 28 -18.38 -12.41 53.45
CA ALA A 28 -17.70 -12.27 54.74
C ALA A 28 -16.53 -11.30 54.67
N VAL A 29 -15.69 -11.38 53.59
CA VAL A 29 -14.59 -10.43 53.36
C VAL A 29 -15.09 -9.00 53.14
N VAL A 30 -16.18 -8.82 52.38
CA VAL A 30 -16.79 -7.52 52.16
C VAL A 30 -17.36 -6.97 53.45
N VAL A 31 -18.08 -7.79 54.24
CA VAL A 31 -18.63 -7.36 55.54
C VAL A 31 -17.50 -7.01 56.51
N LEU A 32 -16.44 -7.84 56.56
CA LEU A 32 -15.27 -7.58 57.42
C LEU A 32 -14.53 -6.30 56.99
N PHE A 33 -14.45 -6.05 55.69
CA PHE A 33 -13.90 -4.80 55.16
C PHE A 33 -14.73 -3.59 55.55
N PHE A 34 -16.05 -3.65 55.39
CA PHE A 34 -16.93 -2.53 55.81
C PHE A 34 -16.99 -2.35 57.33
N TYR A 35 -16.91 -3.44 58.09
CA TYR A 35 -16.86 -3.37 59.55
C TYR A 35 -15.59 -2.68 60.05
N ASN A 36 -14.44 -3.01 59.48
CA ASN A 36 -13.14 -2.40 59.86
C ASN A 36 -12.92 -1.05 59.14
N ALA A 37 -13.60 -0.79 58.01
CA ALA A 37 -13.42 0.45 57.24
C ALA A 37 -13.77 1.70 58.07
N ARG A 38 -14.75 1.59 58.96
CA ARG A 38 -15.14 2.70 59.86
C ARG A 38 -14.02 3.06 60.83
N ASP A 39 -13.43 2.06 61.48
CA ASP A 39 -12.32 2.27 62.43
C ASP A 39 -11.06 2.75 61.75
N ILE A 40 -10.79 2.25 60.53
CA ILE A 40 -9.68 2.71 59.68
C ILE A 40 -9.89 4.17 59.25
N VAL A 41 -11.11 4.54 58.84
CA VAL A 41 -11.42 5.91 58.43
C VAL A 41 -11.41 6.87 59.63
N GLU A 42 -11.99 6.47 60.79
CA GLU A 42 -11.96 7.27 62.02
C GLU A 42 -10.54 7.41 62.58
N GLY A 43 -9.75 6.30 62.59
CA GLY A 43 -8.34 6.33 63.00
C GLY A 43 -7.47 7.16 62.08
N PHE A 44 -7.68 7.04 60.77
CA PHE A 44 -6.97 7.85 59.76
C PHE A 44 -7.38 9.33 59.83
N GLY A 45 -8.67 9.60 60.05
CA GLY A 45 -9.20 10.95 60.27
C GLY A 45 -8.62 11.59 61.53
N ALA A 46 -8.56 10.86 62.66
CA ALA A 46 -7.97 11.33 63.92
C ALA A 46 -6.42 11.55 63.78
N PHE A 47 -5.73 10.67 63.02
CA PHE A 47 -4.32 10.82 62.72
C PHE A 47 -4.04 12.08 61.89
N LEU A 48 -4.84 12.32 60.85
CA LEU A 48 -4.73 13.52 60.00
C LEU A 48 -5.08 14.82 60.77
N ALA A 49 -6.09 14.78 61.65
CA ALA A 49 -6.49 15.94 62.46
C ALA A 49 -5.40 16.33 63.47
N ASN A 50 -4.70 15.34 64.02
CA ASN A 50 -3.59 15.57 64.97
C ASN A 50 -2.24 15.90 64.34
N SER A 51 -2.15 15.80 63.00
CA SER A 51 -0.92 16.07 62.26
C SER A 51 -1.16 17.01 61.06
N PRO A 52 -1.46 18.26 61.22
CA PRO A 52 -1.80 19.20 60.15
C PRO A 52 -0.68 19.35 59.12
N THR A 53 0.57 19.18 59.53
CA THR A 53 1.73 19.18 58.63
C THR A 53 1.72 18.03 57.62
N LEU A 54 1.30 16.82 58.03
CA LEU A 54 1.14 15.65 57.19
C LEU A 54 -0.03 15.83 56.19
N LEU A 55 -1.11 16.46 56.62
CA LEU A 55 -2.27 16.79 55.77
C LEU A 55 -1.86 17.75 54.65
N ILE A 56 -1.08 18.77 54.96
CA ILE A 56 -0.54 19.74 54.02
C ILE A 56 0.42 19.01 53.01
N GLN A 57 1.30 18.14 53.51
CA GLN A 57 2.19 17.38 52.68
C GLN A 57 1.46 16.44 51.69
N LEU A 58 0.39 15.75 52.16
CA LEU A 58 -0.44 14.90 51.32
C LEU A 58 -1.19 15.70 50.24
N ILE A 59 -1.74 16.90 50.60
CA ILE A 59 -2.36 17.79 49.63
C ILE A 59 -1.35 18.26 48.57
N ILE A 60 -0.16 18.68 49.01
CA ILE A 60 0.89 19.12 48.11
C ILE A 60 1.31 17.96 47.16
N LEU A 61 1.53 16.75 47.70
CA LEU A 61 1.87 15.57 46.93
C LEU A 61 0.73 15.23 45.93
N MET A 62 -0.53 15.30 46.35
CA MET A 62 -1.69 15.08 45.48
C MET A 62 -1.74 16.11 44.35
N VAL A 63 -1.54 17.41 44.67
CA VAL A 63 -1.53 18.50 43.67
C VAL A 63 -0.39 18.32 42.69
N ILE A 64 0.81 17.95 43.16
CA ILE A 64 1.97 17.70 42.27
C ILE A 64 1.71 16.50 41.37
N ASN A 65 1.18 15.37 41.92
CA ASN A 65 0.89 14.18 41.13
C ASN A 65 -0.23 14.42 40.11
N ILE A 66 -1.33 15.03 40.52
CA ILE A 66 -2.44 15.38 39.61
C ILE A 66 -1.97 16.42 38.59
N GLY A 67 -1.23 17.45 39.01
CA GLY A 67 -0.64 18.45 38.12
C GLY A 67 0.33 17.85 37.12
N GLY A 68 1.19 16.93 37.59
CA GLY A 68 2.10 16.16 36.74
C GLY A 68 1.35 15.29 35.72
N LEU A 69 0.33 14.56 36.16
CA LEU A 69 -0.51 13.73 35.29
C LEU A 69 -1.24 14.57 34.25
N VAL A 70 -1.86 15.68 34.67
CA VAL A 70 -2.55 16.62 33.77
C VAL A 70 -1.57 17.28 32.80
N GLY A 71 -0.39 17.68 33.27
CA GLY A 71 0.68 18.23 32.44
C GLY A 71 1.20 17.21 31.42
N MET A 72 1.41 15.97 31.83
CA MET A 72 1.81 14.87 30.95
C MET A 72 0.71 14.58 29.91
N MET A 73 -0.55 14.47 30.34
CA MET A 73 -1.69 14.28 29.43
C MET A 73 -1.82 15.44 28.42
N TRP A 74 -1.63 16.69 28.88
CA TRP A 74 -1.66 17.85 28.01
C TRP A 74 -0.52 17.86 27.00
N PHE A 75 0.69 17.45 27.39
CA PHE A 75 1.86 17.33 26.50
C PHE A 75 1.65 16.22 25.46
N VAL A 76 1.22 15.02 25.89
CA VAL A 76 0.99 13.85 25.01
C VAL A 76 -0.22 14.07 24.11
N SER A 77 -1.23 14.84 24.52
CA SER A 77 -2.45 15.09 23.73
C SER A 77 -2.28 16.17 22.65
N ARG A 78 -1.08 16.69 22.42
CA ARG A 78 -0.84 17.65 21.34
C ARG A 78 -0.70 16.91 20.01
N PRO A 79 -1.64 17.08 19.05
CA PRO A 79 -1.49 16.47 17.74
C PRO A 79 -0.34 17.13 16.98
N ARG A 80 0.49 16.32 16.34
CA ARG A 80 1.48 16.80 15.37
C ARG A 80 0.72 17.19 14.11
N THR A 81 0.48 18.47 13.92
CA THR A 81 -0.26 19.00 12.79
C THR A 81 0.58 19.99 12.03
N TYR A 82 0.62 19.87 10.72
CA TYR A 82 1.09 20.92 9.84
C TYR A 82 -0.11 21.79 9.44
N THR A 83 0.04 23.10 9.57
CA THR A 83 -1.07 24.03 9.31
C THR A 83 -0.61 25.05 8.29
N VAL A 84 -1.31 25.14 7.19
CA VAL A 84 -1.09 26.08 6.12
C VAL A 84 -2.24 27.08 6.12
N THR A 85 -1.93 28.35 6.04
CA THR A 85 -2.93 29.43 6.07
C THR A 85 -3.03 30.11 4.70
N PRO A 86 -4.17 30.70 4.33
CA PRO A 86 -4.34 31.35 3.03
C PRO A 86 -3.32 32.46 2.74
N ASP A 87 -2.75 33.05 3.78
CA ASP A 87 -1.77 34.13 3.68
C ASP A 87 -0.32 33.61 3.56
N ASP A 88 -0.10 32.29 3.56
CA ASP A 88 1.23 31.69 3.50
C ASP A 88 1.74 31.70 2.05
N PRO A 89 2.87 32.36 1.73
CA PRO A 89 3.42 32.42 0.39
C PRO A 89 3.89 31.07 -0.17
N GLN A 90 4.01 30.04 0.69
CA GLN A 90 4.34 28.67 0.26
C GLN A 90 3.16 27.97 -0.45
N ILE A 91 1.96 28.56 -0.47
CA ILE A 91 0.79 28.02 -1.17
C ILE A 91 0.73 28.61 -2.59
N GLY A 92 1.74 28.36 -3.39
CA GLY A 92 1.66 28.60 -4.84
C GLY A 92 0.97 27.46 -5.61
N LEU A 93 0.22 26.58 -4.91
CA LEU A 93 -0.45 25.43 -5.53
C LEU A 93 -1.72 25.87 -6.25
N SER A 94 -1.87 25.41 -7.49
CA SER A 94 -3.06 25.63 -8.32
C SER A 94 -3.52 24.34 -8.97
N PHE A 95 -4.74 24.33 -9.53
CA PHE A 95 -5.19 23.20 -10.34
C PHE A 95 -4.29 22.92 -11.55
N ASN A 96 -3.53 23.92 -12.02
CA ASN A 96 -2.57 23.72 -13.10
C ASN A 96 -1.36 22.87 -12.70
N ASP A 97 -1.10 22.70 -11.42
CA ASP A 97 -0.01 21.85 -10.92
C ASP A 97 -0.46 20.40 -10.72
N TYR A 98 -1.78 20.14 -10.65
CA TYR A 98 -2.34 18.80 -10.58
C TYR A 98 -2.59 18.27 -11.99
N ARG A 99 -1.81 17.29 -12.41
CA ARG A 99 -1.76 16.78 -13.77
C ARG A 99 -2.19 15.32 -13.85
N GLY A 100 -2.63 14.90 -15.03
CA GLY A 100 -2.86 13.52 -15.38
C GLY A 100 -4.25 12.97 -15.05
N GLN A 101 -5.16 13.75 -14.46
CA GLN A 101 -6.53 13.34 -14.14
C GLN A 101 -7.51 14.52 -14.25
N PRO A 102 -7.89 14.93 -15.45
CA PRO A 102 -8.73 16.12 -15.68
C PRO A 102 -10.12 15.99 -15.03
N ASP A 103 -10.74 14.82 -15.07
CA ASP A 103 -12.06 14.58 -14.47
C ASP A 103 -12.05 14.81 -12.96
N LEU A 104 -10.99 14.35 -12.29
CA LEU A 104 -10.81 14.54 -10.85
C LEU A 104 -10.62 16.04 -10.50
N VAL A 105 -9.90 16.76 -11.34
CA VAL A 105 -9.74 18.23 -11.22
C VAL A 105 -11.09 18.94 -11.35
N ASP A 106 -11.96 18.53 -12.27
CA ASP A 106 -13.28 19.16 -12.45
C ASP A 106 -14.22 18.87 -11.27
N HIS A 107 -14.16 17.67 -10.70
CA HIS A 107 -14.83 17.39 -9.43
C HIS A 107 -14.31 18.25 -8.29
N ALA A 108 -12.99 18.42 -8.20
CA ALA A 108 -12.35 19.26 -7.20
C ALA A 108 -12.71 20.76 -7.36
N LYS A 109 -12.75 21.29 -8.59
CA LYS A 109 -13.22 22.66 -8.89
C LYS A 109 -14.68 22.88 -8.46
N THR A 110 -15.53 21.86 -8.62
CA THR A 110 -16.91 21.92 -8.16
C THR A 110 -16.97 22.01 -6.63
N LEU A 111 -16.14 21.23 -5.93
CA LEU A 111 -16.02 21.30 -4.47
C LEU A 111 -15.53 22.67 -4.01
N VAL A 112 -14.51 23.24 -4.66
CA VAL A 112 -13.99 24.59 -4.36
C VAL A 112 -15.08 25.63 -4.50
N ARG A 113 -15.90 25.58 -5.58
CA ARG A 113 -17.04 26.49 -5.78
C ARG A 113 -18.06 26.39 -4.64
N ILE A 114 -18.36 25.18 -4.17
CA ILE A 114 -19.29 24.98 -3.04
C ILE A 114 -18.68 25.51 -1.74
N LEU A 115 -17.42 25.21 -1.45
CA LEU A 115 -16.72 25.66 -0.25
C LEU A 115 -16.48 27.17 -0.22
N GLY A 116 -16.24 27.80 -1.38
CA GLY A 116 -16.12 29.26 -1.52
C GLY A 116 -17.45 30.01 -1.43
N GLY A 117 -18.56 29.35 -1.76
CA GLY A 117 -19.90 29.92 -1.81
C GLY A 117 -20.87 29.41 -0.72
N VAL A 118 -20.37 29.06 0.47
CA VAL A 118 -21.12 28.42 1.58
C VAL A 118 -22.45 29.09 1.86
N GLU A 119 -22.49 30.43 1.95
CA GLU A 119 -23.71 31.17 2.28
C GLU A 119 -24.75 31.11 1.14
N ARG A 120 -24.33 31.30 -0.12
CA ARG A 120 -25.21 31.20 -1.28
C ARG A 120 -25.82 29.81 -1.44
N PHE A 121 -25.02 28.76 -1.21
CA PHE A 121 -25.48 27.38 -1.31
C PHE A 121 -26.52 27.04 -0.22
N LYS A 122 -26.32 27.53 1.01
CA LYS A 122 -27.29 27.39 2.12
C LYS A 122 -28.58 28.19 1.86
N LEU A 123 -28.47 29.39 1.30
CA LEU A 123 -29.66 30.20 0.94
C LEU A 123 -30.49 29.54 -0.15
N ALA A 124 -29.87 28.77 -1.04
CA ALA A 124 -30.56 27.96 -2.04
C ALA A 124 -31.18 26.68 -1.48
N GLY A 125 -31.10 26.43 -0.15
CA GLY A 125 -31.62 25.23 0.49
C GLY A 125 -30.71 24.01 0.42
N GLY A 126 -29.45 24.17 -0.06
CA GLY A 126 -28.49 23.08 -0.16
C GLY A 126 -27.89 22.71 1.19
N GLU A 127 -27.72 21.42 1.42
CA GLU A 127 -26.94 20.89 2.56
C GLU A 127 -25.46 20.82 2.22
N MET A 128 -24.64 21.48 3.05
CA MET A 128 -23.18 21.48 2.86
C MET A 128 -22.60 20.10 3.13
N PRO A 129 -21.81 19.55 2.19
CA PRO A 129 -21.07 18.32 2.46
C PRO A 129 -20.12 18.56 3.63
N LYS A 130 -20.02 17.57 4.52
CA LYS A 130 -19.17 17.68 5.72
C LYS A 130 -17.81 17.08 5.52
N GLY A 131 -17.68 16.16 4.56
CA GLY A 131 -16.43 15.52 4.29
C GLY A 131 -16.36 14.79 2.97
N MET A 132 -15.14 14.38 2.64
CA MET A 132 -14.80 13.63 1.44
C MET A 132 -13.79 12.54 1.79
N LEU A 133 -13.94 11.38 1.20
CA LEU A 133 -12.97 10.30 1.24
C LEU A 133 -12.21 10.24 -0.08
N LEU A 134 -10.89 10.35 -0.02
CA LEU A 134 -9.98 10.08 -1.13
C LEU A 134 -9.42 8.67 -0.96
N SER A 135 -9.74 7.77 -1.88
CA SER A 135 -9.21 6.41 -1.91
C SER A 135 -8.32 6.20 -3.13
N GLY A 136 -7.33 5.33 -3.03
CA GLY A 136 -6.44 5.00 -4.15
C GLY A 136 -5.08 4.53 -3.68
N GLN A 137 -4.27 4.08 -4.63
CA GLN A 137 -2.92 3.58 -4.36
C GLN A 137 -2.00 4.66 -3.75
N PRO A 138 -0.94 4.27 -3.00
CA PRO A 138 0.07 5.21 -2.54
C PRO A 138 0.71 5.94 -3.72
N GLY A 139 1.01 7.24 -3.56
CA GLY A 139 1.69 8.02 -4.61
C GLY A 139 0.81 8.57 -5.73
N THR A 140 -0.52 8.33 -5.72
CA THR A 140 -1.45 8.86 -6.74
C THR A 140 -1.79 10.35 -6.58
N GLY A 141 -1.30 11.02 -5.52
CA GLY A 141 -1.47 12.47 -5.35
C GLY A 141 -2.66 12.88 -4.48
N LYS A 142 -3.22 12.00 -3.63
CA LYS A 142 -4.35 12.30 -2.73
C LYS A 142 -4.10 13.52 -1.83
N THR A 143 -2.95 13.53 -1.14
CA THR A 143 -2.54 14.63 -0.26
C THR A 143 -2.31 15.92 -1.05
N PHE A 144 -1.73 15.81 -2.25
CA PHE A 144 -1.49 16.94 -3.14
C PHE A 144 -2.79 17.57 -3.62
N LEU A 145 -3.77 16.74 -4.04
CA LEU A 145 -5.11 17.22 -4.45
C LEU A 145 -5.81 17.99 -3.32
N ALA A 146 -5.74 17.46 -2.09
CA ALA A 146 -6.34 18.14 -0.94
C ALA A 146 -5.68 19.50 -0.67
N GLY A 147 -4.37 19.61 -0.85
CA GLY A 147 -3.63 20.87 -0.76
C GLY A 147 -4.05 21.86 -1.84
N VAL A 148 -4.18 21.42 -3.10
CA VAL A 148 -4.66 22.26 -4.22
C VAL A 148 -6.08 22.75 -3.97
N VAL A 149 -6.99 21.88 -3.52
CA VAL A 149 -8.37 22.27 -3.16
C VAL A 149 -8.38 23.35 -2.08
N ALA A 150 -7.53 23.22 -1.07
CA ALA A 150 -7.44 24.21 0.01
C ALA A 150 -6.89 25.56 -0.47
N ALA A 151 -5.86 25.54 -1.30
CA ALA A 151 -5.24 26.74 -1.89
C ALA A 151 -6.23 27.50 -2.77
N GLU A 152 -6.88 26.81 -3.69
CA GLU A 152 -7.86 27.41 -4.62
C GLU A 152 -9.14 27.90 -3.91
N ALA A 153 -9.57 27.20 -2.86
CA ALA A 153 -10.69 27.63 -2.03
C ALA A 153 -10.31 28.78 -1.07
N LYS A 154 -9.03 29.15 -0.97
CA LYS A 154 -8.49 30.13 -0.02
C LYS A 154 -8.91 29.82 1.44
N LEU A 155 -8.85 28.55 1.81
CA LEU A 155 -9.21 28.06 3.13
C LEU A 155 -7.97 27.65 3.92
N PRO A 156 -7.97 27.83 5.26
CA PRO A 156 -6.97 27.23 6.10
C PRO A 156 -6.96 25.70 5.94
N PHE A 157 -5.77 25.12 5.84
CA PHE A 157 -5.55 23.69 5.67
C PHE A 157 -4.79 23.14 6.87
N ILE A 158 -5.31 22.10 7.49
CA ILE A 158 -4.66 21.38 8.58
C ILE A 158 -4.40 19.96 8.07
N TYR A 159 -3.12 19.60 7.96
CA TYR A 159 -2.68 18.24 7.69
C TYR A 159 -2.43 17.51 9.00
N VAL A 160 -2.91 16.29 9.09
CA VAL A 160 -2.62 15.36 10.19
C VAL A 160 -2.53 13.95 9.65
N ASP A 161 -1.52 13.22 10.12
CA ASP A 161 -1.42 11.78 9.93
C ASP A 161 -2.25 11.09 11.02
N ALA A 162 -3.14 10.19 10.62
CA ALA A 162 -4.03 9.50 11.54
C ALA A 162 -3.28 8.55 12.49
N SER A 163 -2.10 8.05 12.10
CA SER A 163 -1.22 7.27 12.98
C SER A 163 -0.81 8.08 14.23
N GLY A 164 -0.56 9.39 14.05
CA GLY A 164 -0.25 10.33 15.13
C GLY A 164 -1.44 10.70 16.03
N LEU A 165 -2.67 10.30 15.67
CA LEU A 165 -3.87 10.50 16.49
C LEU A 165 -4.13 9.31 17.41
N ARG A 166 -3.46 8.17 17.22
CA ARG A 166 -3.53 7.03 18.15
C ARG A 166 -2.60 7.23 19.32
N SER A 167 -3.07 6.90 20.49
CA SER A 167 -2.28 6.95 21.73
C SER A 167 -2.26 5.57 22.39
N MET A 168 -1.15 5.27 23.07
CA MET A 168 -1.06 4.10 23.94
C MET A 168 -1.94 4.26 25.21
N PHE A 169 -2.27 5.50 25.57
CA PHE A 169 -3.05 5.79 26.78
C PHE A 169 -4.54 5.87 26.49
N TRP A 170 -5.34 5.20 27.30
CA TRP A 170 -6.77 5.13 27.16
C TRP A 170 -7.43 6.52 27.20
N GLY A 171 -8.27 6.81 26.21
CA GLY A 171 -9.03 8.06 26.11
C GLY A 171 -8.23 9.28 25.61
N VAL A 172 -6.91 9.20 25.50
CA VAL A 172 -6.10 10.31 24.98
C VAL A 172 -6.39 10.56 23.49
N ASP A 173 -6.69 9.53 22.71
CA ASP A 173 -7.10 9.64 21.30
C ASP A 173 -8.30 10.59 21.15
N ALA A 174 -9.29 10.45 22.02
CA ALA A 174 -10.47 11.31 22.03
C ALA A 174 -10.11 12.78 22.32
N LEU A 175 -9.18 13.02 23.26
CA LEU A 175 -8.73 14.37 23.60
C LEU A 175 -7.94 15.00 22.44
N ILE A 176 -7.09 14.22 21.77
CA ILE A 176 -6.33 14.65 20.60
C ILE A 176 -7.29 15.08 19.48
N ILE A 177 -8.27 14.24 19.14
CA ILE A 177 -9.27 14.53 18.11
C ILE A 177 -10.11 15.77 18.46
N MET A 178 -10.57 15.88 19.70
CA MET A 178 -11.30 17.07 20.16
C MET A 178 -10.44 18.35 20.07
N SER A 179 -9.15 18.28 20.43
CA SER A 179 -8.22 19.42 20.33
C SER A 179 -8.00 19.84 18.89
N LEU A 180 -7.89 18.87 17.96
CA LEU A 180 -7.74 19.06 16.52
C LEU A 180 -8.93 19.81 15.92
N PHE A 181 -10.16 19.35 16.19
CA PHE A 181 -11.38 20.01 15.73
C PHE A 181 -11.57 21.40 16.37
N ARG A 182 -11.14 21.58 17.63
CA ARG A 182 -11.14 22.90 18.29
C ARG A 182 -10.20 23.87 17.57
N LYS A 183 -8.99 23.41 17.20
CA LYS A 183 -8.02 24.18 16.41
C LYS A 183 -8.61 24.55 15.04
N ALA A 184 -9.20 23.60 14.34
CA ALA A 184 -9.81 23.81 13.02
C ALA A 184 -10.92 24.89 13.08
N ARG A 185 -11.83 24.78 14.05
CA ARG A 185 -12.89 25.77 14.26
C ARG A 185 -12.34 27.15 14.64
N ALA A 186 -11.27 27.22 15.42
CA ALA A 186 -10.63 28.49 15.78
C ALA A 186 -10.03 29.18 14.55
N LEU A 187 -9.36 28.43 13.67
CA LEU A 187 -8.83 28.94 12.40
C LEU A 187 -9.95 29.43 11.47
N ALA A 188 -11.00 28.63 11.29
CA ALA A 188 -12.16 29.03 10.48
C ALA A 188 -12.78 30.35 10.97
N ARG A 189 -12.90 30.54 12.28
CA ARG A 189 -13.41 31.80 12.88
C ARG A 189 -12.44 32.98 12.66
N LYS A 190 -11.13 32.73 12.78
CA LYS A 190 -10.11 33.76 12.57
C LYS A 190 -10.17 34.29 11.13
N TYR A 191 -10.20 33.40 10.15
CA TYR A 191 -10.18 33.75 8.74
C TYR A 191 -11.54 34.25 8.22
N ALA A 192 -12.65 33.82 8.79
CA ALA A 192 -13.96 34.42 8.52
C ALA A 192 -14.01 35.93 8.84
N LYS A 193 -13.34 36.37 9.91
CA LYS A 193 -13.22 37.80 10.25
C LYS A 193 -12.34 38.58 9.29
N ALA A 194 -11.42 37.92 8.59
CA ALA A 194 -10.54 38.52 7.58
C ALA A 194 -11.15 38.54 6.16
N GLY A 195 -12.46 38.23 6.02
CA GLY A 195 -13.16 38.26 4.74
C GLY A 195 -13.06 36.98 3.91
N HIS A 196 -12.44 35.91 4.46
CA HIS A 196 -12.43 34.59 3.83
C HIS A 196 -13.68 33.78 4.19
N PRO A 197 -14.01 32.71 3.43
CA PRO A 197 -15.08 31.79 3.82
C PRO A 197 -14.84 31.23 5.24
N GLY A 198 -15.89 31.20 6.07
CA GLY A 198 -15.83 30.72 7.45
C GLY A 198 -15.71 29.18 7.55
N ALA A 199 -14.75 28.63 6.84
CA ALA A 199 -14.49 27.20 6.73
C ALA A 199 -13.00 26.89 6.92
N THR A 200 -12.68 25.64 7.26
CA THR A 200 -11.31 25.09 7.34
C THR A 200 -11.35 23.69 6.77
N ILE A 201 -10.33 23.31 6.01
CA ILE A 201 -10.14 21.95 5.55
C ILE A 201 -9.24 21.23 6.56
N LEU A 202 -9.74 20.10 7.06
CA LEU A 202 -9.02 19.16 7.91
C LEU A 202 -8.72 17.92 7.09
N PHE A 203 -7.46 17.75 6.70
CA PHE A 203 -7.01 16.57 5.97
C PHE A 203 -6.43 15.55 6.94
N ILE A 204 -6.96 14.34 6.90
CA ILE A 204 -6.53 13.20 7.72
C ILE A 204 -5.97 12.14 6.77
N ASP A 205 -4.65 12.01 6.76
CA ASP A 205 -3.99 10.98 5.98
C ASP A 205 -4.04 9.63 6.71
N GLU A 206 -4.03 8.53 5.96
CA GLU A 206 -4.11 7.16 6.49
C GLU A 206 -5.27 6.97 7.49
N ILE A 207 -6.44 7.50 7.17
CA ILE A 207 -7.61 7.49 8.06
C ILE A 207 -8.02 6.08 8.49
N ASP A 208 -7.65 5.04 7.74
CA ASP A 208 -7.84 3.64 8.08
C ASP A 208 -7.14 3.25 9.39
N SER A 209 -6.05 3.92 9.76
CA SER A 209 -5.36 3.65 11.03
C SER A 209 -6.25 3.89 12.26
N ILE A 210 -7.23 4.82 12.19
CA ILE A 210 -8.22 5.07 13.24
C ILE A 210 -9.57 4.45 12.91
N GLY A 211 -9.90 4.40 11.62
CA GLY A 211 -11.21 4.07 11.09
C GLY A 211 -11.43 2.59 10.79
N MET A 212 -10.61 1.67 11.28
CA MET A 212 -10.79 0.23 11.05
C MET A 212 -12.12 -0.28 11.61
N ALA A 213 -12.79 -1.13 10.82
CA ALA A 213 -14.03 -1.79 11.21
C ALA A 213 -13.84 -2.63 12.48
N ARG A 214 -14.82 -2.50 13.41
CA ARG A 214 -14.85 -3.27 14.66
C ARG A 214 -15.15 -4.72 14.34
N GLY A 215 -14.17 -5.60 14.39
CA GLY A 215 -14.34 -7.03 14.13
C GLY A 215 -13.85 -7.48 12.76
N GLY A 216 -13.05 -6.70 12.05
CA GLY A 216 -12.27 -7.16 10.92
C GLY A 216 -11.33 -8.26 11.39
N VAL A 217 -11.80 -9.49 11.26
CA VAL A 217 -11.06 -10.71 11.53
C VAL A 217 -9.91 -10.75 10.54
N MET A 218 -8.69 -10.51 11.01
CA MET A 218 -7.55 -11.14 10.39
C MET A 218 -7.82 -12.65 10.46
N GLY A 219 -8.17 -13.24 9.32
CA GLY A 219 -8.37 -14.67 9.21
C GLY A 219 -7.12 -15.40 9.67
N GLY A 220 -7.26 -16.25 10.67
CA GLY A 220 -6.20 -17.14 11.13
C GLY A 220 -6.12 -17.17 12.65
N GLN A 221 -6.87 -18.10 13.23
CA GLN A 221 -6.64 -18.81 14.51
C GLN A 221 -5.54 -18.24 15.44
N MET A 222 -5.96 -17.44 16.42
CA MET A 222 -5.48 -17.56 17.79
C MET A 222 -6.50 -16.85 18.70
N GLN A 223 -7.49 -17.60 19.16
CA GLN A 223 -8.31 -17.24 20.30
C GLN A 223 -7.41 -17.34 21.56
N MET A 224 -6.80 -16.24 21.95
CA MET A 224 -6.29 -16.11 23.31
C MET A 224 -7.42 -15.53 24.20
N PRO A 225 -7.78 -16.17 25.30
CA PRO A 225 -8.88 -15.73 26.17
C PRO A 225 -8.57 -14.49 27.03
N VAL A 226 -7.51 -13.75 26.76
CA VAL A 226 -7.11 -12.52 27.47
C VAL A 226 -7.61 -11.22 26.78
N GLY A 227 -8.32 -11.33 25.63
CA GLY A 227 -8.68 -10.20 24.77
C GLY A 227 -9.87 -9.34 25.19
N GLY A 228 -10.56 -9.63 26.27
CA GLY A 228 -11.78 -8.88 26.67
C GLY A 228 -11.54 -7.42 27.10
N MET A 229 -10.37 -7.07 27.57
CA MET A 229 -10.06 -5.74 28.09
C MET A 229 -9.30 -4.85 27.09
N MET A 230 -8.63 -5.42 26.09
CA MET A 230 -7.85 -4.69 25.06
C MET A 230 -8.65 -4.40 23.79
N GLY A 231 -9.68 -5.17 23.46
CA GLY A 231 -10.54 -4.97 22.27
C GLY A 231 -11.39 -3.69 22.31
N GLY A 232 -11.60 -3.09 23.49
CA GLY A 232 -12.32 -1.84 23.67
C GLY A 232 -11.49 -0.56 23.47
N MET A 233 -10.16 -0.68 23.34
CA MET A 233 -9.26 0.48 23.37
C MET A 233 -9.25 1.29 22.05
N GLY A 234 -9.48 0.67 20.88
CA GLY A 234 -9.46 1.37 19.58
C GLY A 234 -10.73 2.15 19.23
N GLY A 235 -11.84 1.94 19.95
CA GLY A 235 -13.15 2.49 19.59
C GLY A 235 -13.42 3.93 20.03
N MET A 236 -12.68 4.48 20.98
CA MET A 236 -12.96 5.82 21.52
C MET A 236 -12.55 6.93 20.57
N GLY A 237 -11.41 6.80 19.89
CA GLY A 237 -10.95 7.73 18.87
C GLY A 237 -11.94 7.84 17.72
N LEU A 238 -12.31 6.68 17.12
CA LEU A 238 -13.29 6.63 16.05
C LEU A 238 -14.64 7.25 16.46
N ASN A 239 -15.18 6.86 17.60
CA ASN A 239 -16.44 7.43 18.10
C ASN A 239 -16.36 8.94 18.28
N THR A 240 -15.24 9.44 18.78
CA THR A 240 -15.04 10.88 18.95
C THR A 240 -14.95 11.59 17.60
N LEU A 241 -14.25 11.00 16.61
CA LEU A 241 -14.20 11.52 15.25
C LEU A 241 -15.61 11.61 14.64
N LEU A 242 -16.38 10.52 14.71
CA LEU A 242 -17.76 10.48 14.25
C LEU A 242 -18.63 11.56 14.93
N ASN A 243 -18.54 11.68 16.25
CA ASN A 243 -19.28 12.69 17.02
C ASN A 243 -18.86 14.13 16.66
N GLN A 244 -17.59 14.37 16.35
CA GLN A 244 -17.11 15.69 15.92
C GLN A 244 -17.55 16.04 14.50
N MET A 245 -17.75 15.06 13.63
CA MET A 245 -18.33 15.22 12.29
C MET A 245 -19.84 15.40 12.34
N ASP A 246 -20.53 14.71 13.26
CA ASP A 246 -21.97 14.87 13.46
C ASP A 246 -22.29 16.21 14.12
N SER A 247 -23.30 16.92 13.61
CA SER A 247 -23.67 18.25 14.09
C SER A 247 -24.34 18.27 15.47
N LEU A 248 -24.79 17.12 15.97
CA LEU A 248 -25.57 17.02 17.20
C LEU A 248 -24.79 17.35 18.49
N GLY A 249 -23.54 16.86 18.60
CA GLY A 249 -22.71 17.14 19.81
C GLY A 249 -22.26 18.58 19.95
N GLN A 250 -22.26 19.36 18.88
CA GLN A 250 -21.79 20.75 18.87
C GLN A 250 -22.86 21.73 19.43
N HIS A 251 -24.13 21.36 19.40
CA HIS A 251 -25.23 22.24 19.87
C HIS A 251 -25.30 22.38 21.39
N LEU A 252 -24.83 21.40 22.15
CA LEU A 252 -24.94 21.38 23.60
C LEU A 252 -23.85 22.21 24.31
N GLU A 253 -22.58 22.06 23.87
CA GLU A 253 -21.46 22.79 24.50
C GLU A 253 -21.52 24.31 24.25
N ASP A 254 -21.78 24.73 23.00
CA ASP A 254 -21.85 26.16 22.68
C ASP A 254 -23.09 26.82 23.27
N ARG A 255 -24.22 26.10 23.38
CA ARG A 255 -25.43 26.62 24.02
C ARG A 255 -25.24 26.85 25.52
N TRP A 256 -24.57 25.95 26.22
CA TRP A 256 -24.36 26.07 27.67
C TRP A 256 -23.41 27.23 27.99
N LYS A 257 -22.27 27.33 27.31
CA LYS A 257 -21.34 28.45 27.50
C LYS A 257 -21.95 29.79 27.16
N HIS A 258 -22.71 29.86 26.08
CA HIS A 258 -23.39 31.08 25.66
C HIS A 258 -24.55 31.44 26.60
N ARG A 259 -25.27 30.44 27.14
CA ARG A 259 -26.32 30.64 28.16
C ARG A 259 -25.71 31.15 29.47
N MET A 260 -24.59 30.57 29.90
CA MET A 260 -23.89 31.00 31.10
C MET A 260 -23.27 32.39 30.93
N GLY A 261 -22.66 32.66 29.77
CA GLY A 261 -22.12 33.99 29.44
C GLY A 261 -23.18 35.09 29.37
N ARG A 262 -24.40 34.77 28.89
CA ARG A 262 -25.54 35.70 28.92
C ARG A 262 -26.08 35.89 30.35
N TRP A 263 -26.16 34.83 31.12
CA TRP A 263 -26.56 34.89 32.52
C TRP A 263 -25.58 35.75 33.37
N LEU A 264 -24.27 35.64 33.06
CA LEU A 264 -23.23 36.45 33.68
C LEU A 264 -23.11 37.87 33.08
N GLY A 265 -23.96 38.25 32.10
CA GLY A 265 -23.90 39.57 31.46
C GLY A 265 -22.68 39.83 30.57
N VAL A 266 -21.82 38.82 30.38
CA VAL A 266 -20.54 38.94 29.62
C VAL A 266 -20.77 38.84 28.12
N VAL A 267 -21.82 38.14 27.66
CA VAL A 267 -22.10 37.93 26.24
C VAL A 267 -23.47 38.52 25.88
N ARG A 268 -23.45 39.47 24.94
CA ARG A 268 -24.67 40.06 24.35
C ARG A 268 -24.80 39.65 22.90
N GLY A 269 -25.99 39.23 22.47
CA GLY A 269 -26.27 38.92 21.05
C GLY A 269 -26.60 37.45 20.75
N PRO A 270 -26.97 37.15 19.49
CA PRO A 270 -27.26 35.81 19.04
C PRO A 270 -25.99 34.92 19.01
N VAL A 271 -26.17 33.61 19.09
CA VAL A 271 -25.06 32.65 18.96
C VAL A 271 -24.47 32.81 17.58
N PRO A 272 -23.16 33.08 17.46
CA PRO A 272 -22.51 33.23 16.15
C PRO A 272 -22.66 31.94 15.32
N PRO A 273 -22.79 32.03 14.00
CA PRO A 273 -22.89 30.87 13.12
C PRO A 273 -21.65 29.99 13.29
N LYS A 274 -21.86 28.66 13.21
CA LYS A 274 -20.79 27.70 13.40
C LYS A 274 -19.86 27.69 12.18
N PRO A 275 -18.55 27.74 12.40
CA PRO A 275 -17.59 27.57 11.32
C PRO A 275 -17.68 26.14 10.77
N LEU A 276 -17.56 26.02 9.44
CA LEU A 276 -17.52 24.75 8.75
C LEU A 276 -16.12 24.13 8.92
N VAL A 277 -16.03 22.89 9.34
CA VAL A 277 -14.83 22.07 9.25
C VAL A 277 -15.12 20.99 8.20
N PHE A 278 -14.52 21.11 7.05
CA PHE A 278 -14.63 20.14 5.97
C PHE A 278 -13.53 19.09 6.15
N VAL A 279 -13.90 17.84 6.37
CA VAL A 279 -12.94 16.75 6.61
C VAL A 279 -12.64 16.04 5.31
N ILE A 280 -11.37 15.95 4.94
CA ILE A 280 -10.90 15.11 3.84
C ILE A 280 -10.11 13.96 4.45
N GLY A 281 -10.64 12.74 4.36
CA GLY A 281 -9.93 11.52 4.74
C GLY A 281 -9.23 10.94 3.52
N ALA A 282 -7.98 10.50 3.66
CA ALA A 282 -7.28 9.74 2.63
C ALA A 282 -6.96 8.33 3.13
N THR A 283 -7.12 7.34 2.26
CA THR A 283 -6.78 5.94 2.56
C THR A 283 -6.28 5.20 1.32
N ASN A 284 -5.41 4.23 1.55
CA ASN A 284 -5.01 3.26 0.53
C ASN A 284 -5.86 1.97 0.62
N ARG A 285 -6.66 1.82 1.66
CA ARG A 285 -7.44 0.60 1.97
C ARG A 285 -8.89 0.94 2.34
N PRO A 286 -9.70 1.34 1.36
CA PRO A 286 -11.10 1.72 1.63
C PRO A 286 -11.95 0.56 2.18
N ASP A 287 -11.59 -0.68 1.86
CA ASP A 287 -12.26 -1.92 2.27
C ASP A 287 -12.21 -2.21 3.78
N VAL A 288 -11.21 -1.69 4.49
CA VAL A 288 -11.05 -1.91 5.94
C VAL A 288 -11.73 -0.83 6.79
N LEU A 289 -12.27 0.23 6.17
CA LEU A 289 -12.90 1.32 6.89
C LEU A 289 -14.24 0.90 7.53
N ASP A 290 -14.49 1.43 8.73
CA ASP A 290 -15.80 1.30 9.38
C ASP A 290 -16.89 2.00 8.55
N ALA A 291 -17.94 1.26 8.21
CA ALA A 291 -19.07 1.77 7.44
C ALA A 291 -19.71 3.04 8.05
N ALA A 292 -19.52 3.28 9.34
CA ALA A 292 -20.01 4.49 9.99
C ALA A 292 -19.31 5.77 9.52
N LEU A 293 -18.05 5.70 9.07
CA LEU A 293 -17.32 6.86 8.54
C LEU A 293 -17.86 7.32 7.18
N VAL A 294 -18.28 6.38 6.35
CA VAL A 294 -18.69 6.61 4.96
C VAL A 294 -20.20 6.86 4.80
N ARG A 295 -20.95 6.92 5.92
CA ARG A 295 -22.39 7.21 5.91
C ARG A 295 -22.66 8.67 5.50
N PRO A 296 -23.85 8.94 4.88
CA PRO A 296 -24.30 10.29 4.57
C PRO A 296 -24.20 11.23 5.77
N GLY A 297 -23.71 12.45 5.52
CA GLY A 297 -23.47 13.44 6.56
C GLY A 297 -22.12 13.38 7.27
N ARG A 298 -21.20 12.49 6.81
CA ARG A 298 -19.82 12.35 7.30
C ARG A 298 -18.85 12.46 6.13
N LEU A 299 -18.15 11.38 5.76
CA LEU A 299 -17.36 11.30 4.52
C LEU A 299 -18.27 10.79 3.40
N ASP A 300 -19.23 11.60 3.02
CA ASP A 300 -20.30 11.22 2.11
C ASP A 300 -19.93 11.33 0.62
N ARG A 301 -18.85 12.04 0.31
CA ARG A 301 -18.29 12.11 -1.04
C ARG A 301 -17.08 11.20 -1.16
N HIS A 302 -17.15 10.25 -2.08
CA HIS A 302 -16.04 9.33 -2.35
C HIS A 302 -15.45 9.66 -3.70
N LEU A 303 -14.13 9.90 -3.72
CA LEU A 303 -13.35 10.07 -4.93
C LEU A 303 -12.21 9.05 -4.95
N ASN A 304 -12.25 8.20 -5.97
CA ASN A 304 -11.16 7.27 -6.23
C ASN A 304 -10.09 7.95 -7.07
N VAL A 305 -8.89 8.02 -6.54
CA VAL A 305 -7.72 8.56 -7.22
C VAL A 305 -6.95 7.39 -7.81
N TYR A 306 -7.18 7.13 -9.09
CA TYR A 306 -6.56 6.03 -9.81
C TYR A 306 -5.13 6.39 -10.25
N VAL A 307 -4.43 5.39 -10.72
CA VAL A 307 -3.18 5.58 -11.47
C VAL A 307 -3.54 6.27 -12.79
N PRO A 308 -2.74 7.22 -13.29
CA PRO A 308 -3.02 7.91 -14.54
C PRO A 308 -2.95 6.94 -15.74
N ASP A 309 -3.88 7.11 -16.67
CA ASP A 309 -3.87 6.46 -17.98
C ASP A 309 -2.72 6.98 -18.88
N ALA A 310 -2.61 6.50 -20.09
CA ALA A 310 -1.55 6.88 -21.02
C ALA A 310 -1.48 8.41 -21.25
N ASP A 311 -2.63 9.05 -21.45
CA ASP A 311 -2.70 10.50 -21.67
C ASP A 311 -2.35 11.27 -20.40
N GLY A 312 -2.81 10.79 -19.25
CA GLY A 312 -2.45 11.35 -17.95
C GLY A 312 -0.96 11.24 -17.67
N ARG A 313 -0.33 10.08 -17.96
CA ARG A 313 1.13 9.92 -17.82
C ARG A 313 1.88 10.83 -18.78
N ARG A 314 1.39 11.00 -20.02
CA ARG A 314 1.97 11.95 -20.99
C ARG A 314 1.97 13.37 -20.45
N ASP A 315 0.84 13.87 -19.94
CA ASP A 315 0.72 15.20 -19.34
C ASP A 315 1.70 15.37 -18.15
N ILE A 316 1.80 14.37 -17.27
CA ILE A 316 2.71 14.39 -16.12
C ILE A 316 4.17 14.40 -16.58
N ILE A 317 4.56 13.54 -17.52
CA ILE A 317 5.93 13.46 -18.05
C ILE A 317 6.31 14.78 -18.70
N GLN A 318 5.46 15.33 -19.58
CA GLN A 318 5.69 16.62 -20.22
C GLN A 318 5.85 17.75 -19.20
N HIS A 319 5.00 17.78 -18.17
CA HIS A 319 5.08 18.77 -17.12
C HIS A 319 6.40 18.72 -16.34
N TYR A 320 6.91 17.53 -16.03
CA TYR A 320 8.18 17.42 -15.33
C TYR A 320 9.39 17.62 -16.25
N LEU A 321 9.34 17.19 -17.50
CA LEU A 321 10.40 17.44 -18.48
C LEU A 321 10.54 18.93 -18.81
N SER A 322 9.44 19.66 -18.93
CA SER A 322 9.48 21.11 -19.19
C SER A 322 10.22 21.93 -18.12
N LYS A 323 10.39 21.36 -16.91
CA LYS A 323 11.11 21.97 -15.79
C LYS A 323 12.56 21.50 -15.66
N LYS A 324 13.04 20.63 -16.55
CA LYS A 324 14.34 19.97 -16.46
C LYS A 324 15.05 19.96 -17.81
N GLY A 325 16.37 19.96 -17.78
CA GLY A 325 17.17 19.77 -19.00
C GLY A 325 16.94 18.37 -19.58
N HIS A 326 16.46 18.29 -20.79
CA HIS A 326 16.22 17.03 -21.50
C HIS A 326 16.57 17.16 -22.98
N ASP A 327 16.89 16.04 -23.61
CA ASP A 327 17.13 15.96 -25.04
C ASP A 327 15.82 16.30 -25.79
N PRO A 328 15.84 17.26 -26.73
CA PRO A 328 14.66 17.59 -27.54
C PRO A 328 14.10 16.41 -28.35
N GLU A 329 14.94 15.43 -28.70
CA GLU A 329 14.54 14.25 -29.46
C GLU A 329 14.01 13.11 -28.57
N ILE A 330 13.90 13.31 -27.25
CA ILE A 330 13.41 12.27 -26.34
C ILE A 330 11.97 11.90 -26.69
N SER A 331 11.74 10.62 -26.95
CA SER A 331 10.40 10.12 -27.27
C SER A 331 9.56 9.97 -26.00
N ILE A 332 8.61 10.89 -25.81
CA ILE A 332 7.65 10.84 -24.71
C ILE A 332 6.75 9.61 -24.82
N ASP A 333 6.39 9.20 -26.04
CA ASP A 333 5.55 8.02 -26.26
C ASP A 333 6.22 6.73 -25.74
N LEU A 334 7.53 6.60 -25.94
CA LEU A 334 8.28 5.49 -25.38
C LEU A 334 8.29 5.53 -23.85
N MET A 335 8.48 6.71 -23.26
CA MET A 335 8.42 6.88 -21.79
C MET A 335 7.05 6.52 -21.22
N VAL A 336 5.98 6.89 -21.93
CA VAL A 336 4.59 6.56 -21.55
C VAL A 336 4.37 5.04 -21.60
N SER A 337 4.78 4.39 -22.68
CA SER A 337 4.64 2.93 -22.83
C SER A 337 5.51 2.15 -21.84
N ASP A 338 6.64 2.70 -21.41
CA ASP A 338 7.51 2.09 -20.40
C ASP A 338 6.99 2.22 -18.97
N SER A 339 6.03 3.10 -18.72
CA SER A 339 5.57 3.49 -17.39
C SER A 339 4.10 3.12 -17.13
N VAL A 340 3.61 2.03 -17.73
CA VAL A 340 2.27 1.50 -17.47
C VAL A 340 2.11 1.22 -15.97
N ASP A 341 0.94 1.57 -15.41
CA ASP A 341 0.59 1.45 -13.99
C ASP A 341 1.45 2.27 -13.01
N TRP A 342 2.22 3.24 -13.49
CA TRP A 342 3.03 4.07 -12.62
C TRP A 342 2.26 5.26 -12.06
N THR A 343 2.49 5.50 -10.79
CA THR A 343 1.93 6.64 -10.07
C THR A 343 2.66 7.95 -10.42
N PRO A 344 2.02 9.12 -10.26
CA PRO A 344 2.65 10.43 -10.49
C PRO A 344 3.97 10.64 -9.74
N ILE A 345 4.08 10.10 -8.51
CA ILE A 345 5.31 10.24 -7.71
C ILE A 345 6.44 9.38 -8.28
N GLU A 346 6.11 8.20 -8.82
CA GLU A 346 7.10 7.34 -9.48
C GLU A 346 7.64 8.00 -10.74
N LEU A 347 6.77 8.53 -11.59
CA LEU A 347 7.16 9.28 -12.78
C LEU A 347 8.10 10.46 -12.44
N LYS A 348 7.72 11.27 -11.45
CA LYS A 348 8.55 12.36 -10.95
C LYS A 348 9.92 11.88 -10.48
N THR A 349 9.93 10.80 -9.70
CA THR A 349 11.16 10.25 -9.10
C THR A 349 12.11 9.74 -10.18
N ILE A 350 11.59 8.98 -11.15
CA ILE A 350 12.42 8.43 -12.24
C ILE A 350 12.97 9.52 -13.16
N ILE A 351 12.20 10.56 -13.48
CA ILE A 351 12.71 11.70 -14.26
C ILE A 351 13.84 12.41 -13.48
N ASN A 352 13.73 12.50 -12.17
CA ASN A 352 14.80 13.07 -11.36
C ASN A 352 16.04 12.19 -11.33
N GLU A 353 15.86 10.88 -11.17
CA GLU A 353 16.94 9.89 -11.18
C GLU A 353 17.65 9.85 -12.53
N ALA A 354 16.91 9.91 -13.64
CA ALA A 354 17.47 9.98 -14.98
C ALA A 354 18.36 11.24 -15.17
N LEU A 355 17.96 12.37 -14.59
CA LEU A 355 18.79 13.58 -14.63
C LEU A 355 20.06 13.44 -13.78
N ILE A 356 19.97 12.76 -12.63
CA ILE A 356 21.15 12.44 -11.79
C ILE A 356 22.12 11.57 -12.57
N ILE A 357 21.64 10.51 -13.24
CA ILE A 357 22.45 9.62 -14.09
C ILE A 357 23.10 10.42 -15.24
N ALA A 358 22.36 11.33 -15.88
CA ALA A 358 22.91 12.19 -16.91
C ALA A 358 24.05 13.05 -16.37
N HIS A 359 23.86 13.64 -15.19
CA HIS A 359 24.87 14.48 -14.53
C HIS A 359 26.13 13.69 -14.12
N GLU A 360 25.97 12.47 -13.61
CA GLU A 360 27.08 11.55 -13.30
C GLU A 360 27.91 11.22 -14.57
N ASN A 361 27.25 11.20 -15.73
CA ASN A 361 27.90 11.03 -17.03
C ASN A 361 28.41 12.35 -17.66
N GLY A 362 28.46 13.45 -16.88
CA GLY A 362 28.97 14.75 -17.33
C GLY A 362 28.04 15.49 -18.29
N ARG A 363 26.71 15.22 -18.27
CA ARG A 363 25.72 15.86 -19.13
C ARG A 363 24.68 16.61 -18.29
N ASP A 364 24.22 17.75 -18.76
CA ASP A 364 23.16 18.54 -18.09
C ASP A 364 21.76 18.24 -18.63
N VAL A 365 21.67 17.36 -19.62
CA VAL A 365 20.42 16.96 -20.25
C VAL A 365 20.24 15.46 -20.15
N LEU A 366 19.04 15.03 -19.74
CA LEU A 366 18.69 13.61 -19.69
C LEU A 366 18.29 13.10 -21.08
N THR A 367 18.66 11.87 -21.38
CA THR A 367 18.29 11.16 -22.61
C THR A 367 17.34 10.00 -22.30
N TYR A 368 16.74 9.41 -23.33
CA TYR A 368 15.92 8.21 -23.16
C TYR A 368 16.71 7.03 -22.54
N LYS A 369 18.00 6.93 -22.82
CA LYS A 369 18.86 5.91 -22.21
C LYS A 369 19.02 6.08 -20.70
N ASP A 370 19.11 7.33 -20.22
CA ASP A 370 19.16 7.63 -18.78
C ASP A 370 17.83 7.30 -18.11
N TRP A 371 16.71 7.58 -18.79
CA TRP A 371 15.37 7.16 -18.35
C TRP A 371 15.28 5.64 -18.16
N LEU A 372 15.70 4.87 -19.18
CA LEU A 372 15.70 3.41 -19.10
C LEU A 372 16.57 2.91 -17.94
N GLN A 373 17.75 3.50 -17.77
CA GLN A 373 18.64 3.12 -16.67
C GLN A 373 18.06 3.45 -15.30
N ALA A 374 17.45 4.62 -15.12
CA ALA A 374 16.77 5.00 -13.88
C ALA A 374 15.61 4.05 -13.55
N ARG A 375 14.80 3.72 -14.56
CA ARG A 375 13.72 2.74 -14.45
C ARG A 375 14.25 1.38 -14.00
N ASP A 376 15.27 0.87 -14.66
CA ASP A 376 15.84 -0.44 -14.40
C ASP A 376 16.48 -0.51 -13.01
N ASN A 377 17.21 0.52 -12.60
CA ASN A 377 17.78 0.61 -11.26
C ASN A 377 16.70 0.48 -10.18
N ARG A 378 15.50 1.01 -10.45
CA ARG A 378 14.37 0.94 -9.51
C ARG A 378 13.67 -0.41 -9.55
N THR A 379 13.47 -1.00 -10.73
CA THR A 379 12.66 -2.23 -10.90
C THR A 379 13.46 -3.51 -10.75
N LEU A 380 14.71 -3.51 -11.18
CA LEU A 380 15.60 -4.68 -11.22
C LEU A 380 16.78 -4.56 -10.26
N GLY A 381 17.07 -3.34 -9.77
CA GLY A 381 18.26 -3.04 -8.99
C GLY A 381 19.43 -2.55 -9.83
N LEU A 382 20.52 -2.19 -9.15
CA LEU A 382 21.72 -1.63 -9.81
C LEU A 382 22.42 -2.66 -10.69
N LYS A 383 23.01 -2.19 -11.79
CA LYS A 383 23.88 -3.00 -12.64
C LYS A 383 25.10 -3.48 -11.86
N GLN A 384 25.34 -4.78 -11.88
CA GLN A 384 26.47 -5.43 -11.22
C GLN A 384 27.24 -6.31 -12.23
N PRO A 385 28.06 -5.73 -13.11
CA PRO A 385 28.80 -6.52 -14.08
C PRO A 385 29.74 -7.49 -13.37
N ILE A 386 29.65 -8.76 -13.74
CA ILE A 386 30.51 -9.82 -13.20
C ILE A 386 31.80 -9.85 -14.04
N ALA A 387 32.88 -9.31 -13.47
CA ALA A 387 34.17 -9.20 -14.17
C ALA A 387 34.82 -10.57 -14.51
N SER A 388 34.49 -11.62 -13.73
CA SER A 388 35.04 -12.97 -13.87
C SER A 388 34.11 -13.96 -14.57
N MET A 389 33.09 -13.49 -15.29
CA MET A 389 32.17 -14.38 -16.01
C MET A 389 32.89 -15.09 -17.19
N SER A 390 32.76 -16.42 -17.26
CA SER A 390 33.37 -17.19 -18.36
C SER A 390 32.69 -16.86 -19.69
N GLU A 391 33.46 -16.99 -20.81
CA GLU A 391 32.89 -16.82 -22.15
C GLU A 391 31.74 -17.82 -22.41
N LYS A 392 31.85 -19.03 -21.85
CA LYS A 392 30.81 -20.05 -21.95
C LYS A 392 29.53 -19.58 -21.27
N ASP A 393 29.63 -19.01 -20.07
CA ASP A 393 28.46 -18.53 -19.33
C ASP A 393 27.86 -17.32 -20.03
N MET A 394 28.68 -16.36 -20.49
CA MET A 394 28.21 -15.21 -21.27
C MET A 394 27.45 -15.64 -22.52
N ARG A 395 28.00 -16.64 -23.25
CA ARG A 395 27.35 -17.21 -24.43
C ARG A 395 26.00 -17.85 -24.04
N THR A 396 25.99 -18.64 -22.98
CA THR A 396 24.76 -19.30 -22.51
C THR A 396 23.68 -18.28 -22.20
N ILE A 397 24.02 -17.21 -21.44
CA ILE A 397 23.09 -16.14 -21.11
C ILE A 397 22.63 -15.41 -22.38
N ALA A 398 23.54 -15.07 -23.30
CA ALA A 398 23.16 -14.35 -24.51
C ALA A 398 22.15 -15.14 -25.37
N TYR A 399 22.31 -16.45 -25.48
CA TYR A 399 21.40 -17.32 -26.21
C TYR A 399 20.09 -17.51 -25.45
N HIS A 400 20.12 -17.59 -24.11
CA HIS A 400 18.94 -17.64 -23.25
C HIS A 400 18.06 -16.39 -23.47
N GLU A 401 18.64 -15.21 -23.36
CA GLU A 401 17.93 -13.94 -23.58
C GLU A 401 17.45 -13.79 -25.04
N ALA A 402 18.23 -14.26 -25.99
CA ALA A 402 17.81 -14.27 -27.39
C ALA A 402 16.56 -15.14 -27.61
N GLY A 403 16.41 -16.23 -26.87
CA GLY A 403 15.22 -17.08 -26.90
C GLY A 403 13.95 -16.33 -26.50
N HIS A 404 13.99 -15.59 -25.41
CA HIS A 404 12.88 -14.73 -24.96
C HIS A 404 12.54 -13.67 -26.01
N ALA A 405 13.55 -12.97 -26.50
CA ALA A 405 13.37 -11.85 -27.41
C ALA A 405 12.81 -12.28 -28.77
N VAL A 406 13.27 -13.43 -29.33
CA VAL A 406 12.73 -13.95 -30.58
C VAL A 406 11.27 -14.30 -30.48
N VAL A 407 10.82 -14.90 -29.38
CA VAL A 407 9.41 -15.19 -29.18
C VAL A 407 8.58 -13.90 -29.15
N VAL A 408 9.01 -12.89 -28.40
CA VAL A 408 8.31 -11.60 -28.34
C VAL A 408 8.26 -10.94 -29.70
N ASN A 409 9.39 -10.87 -30.42
CA ASN A 409 9.46 -10.16 -31.69
C ASN A 409 8.57 -10.78 -32.79
N TYR A 410 8.49 -12.11 -32.87
CA TYR A 410 7.76 -12.77 -33.95
C TYR A 410 6.33 -13.17 -33.59
N LEU A 411 5.97 -13.24 -32.30
CA LEU A 411 4.64 -13.65 -31.89
C LEU A 411 3.82 -12.53 -31.25
N SER A 412 4.44 -11.61 -30.50
CA SER A 412 3.68 -10.53 -29.89
C SER A 412 3.53 -9.38 -30.88
N LYS A 413 2.29 -9.13 -31.31
CA LYS A 413 1.93 -7.97 -32.11
C LYS A 413 1.80 -6.70 -31.25
N GLU A 414 1.44 -6.91 -30.01
CA GLU A 414 1.02 -5.88 -29.07
C GLU A 414 2.20 -5.36 -28.22
N ASP A 415 3.25 -6.14 -28.09
CA ASP A 415 4.41 -5.75 -27.29
C ASP A 415 5.61 -5.40 -28.19
N ARG A 416 6.49 -4.57 -27.66
CA ARG A 416 7.83 -4.32 -28.17
C ARG A 416 8.86 -4.72 -27.12
N ILE A 417 10.07 -4.99 -27.54
CA ILE A 417 11.16 -5.21 -26.60
C ILE A 417 11.80 -3.85 -26.30
N SER A 418 11.63 -3.38 -25.07
CA SER A 418 12.22 -2.13 -24.60
C SER A 418 13.74 -2.25 -24.44
N LYS A 419 14.21 -3.44 -23.99
CA LYS A 419 15.61 -3.70 -23.71
C LYS A 419 15.90 -5.19 -23.66
N ALA A 420 17.11 -5.59 -24.11
CA ALA A 420 17.73 -6.88 -23.86
C ALA A 420 19.15 -6.68 -23.31
N SER A 421 19.53 -7.38 -22.25
CA SER A 421 20.83 -7.21 -21.58
C SER A 421 21.34 -8.53 -21.02
N ILE A 422 22.65 -8.74 -21.09
CA ILE A 422 23.36 -9.84 -20.43
C ILE A 422 24.22 -9.35 -19.26
N ILE A 423 23.95 -8.14 -18.79
CA ILE A 423 24.58 -7.56 -17.60
C ILE A 423 23.70 -7.92 -16.41
N ARG A 424 24.30 -8.47 -15.37
CA ARG A 424 23.59 -8.80 -14.13
C ARG A 424 22.93 -7.56 -13.52
N MET A 425 21.65 -7.70 -13.16
CA MET A 425 20.87 -6.70 -12.42
C MET A 425 20.12 -7.39 -11.29
N GLY A 426 20.47 -7.06 -10.04
CA GLY A 426 19.95 -7.79 -8.88
C GLY A 426 20.24 -9.28 -8.97
N ASP A 427 19.21 -10.12 -8.93
CA ASP A 427 19.33 -11.58 -9.03
C ASP A 427 19.32 -12.11 -10.48
N ALA A 428 18.93 -11.29 -11.45
CA ALA A 428 18.88 -11.69 -12.85
C ALA A 428 20.25 -11.57 -13.51
N LEU A 429 20.71 -12.64 -14.17
CA LEU A 429 21.98 -12.67 -14.92
C LEU A 429 21.87 -11.97 -16.28
N GLY A 430 20.68 -11.99 -16.88
CA GLY A 430 20.28 -11.27 -18.06
C GLY A 430 18.83 -10.87 -17.96
N VAL A 431 18.33 -10.08 -18.90
CA VAL A 431 16.94 -9.65 -18.93
C VAL A 431 16.49 -9.24 -20.32
N VAL A 432 15.30 -9.68 -20.72
CA VAL A 432 14.52 -9.15 -21.83
C VAL A 432 13.27 -8.49 -21.25
N GLN A 433 12.99 -7.25 -21.63
CA GLN A 433 11.86 -6.47 -21.14
C GLN A 433 10.85 -6.23 -22.25
N PRO A 434 9.79 -7.05 -22.37
CA PRO A 434 8.66 -6.73 -23.22
C PRO A 434 7.87 -5.57 -22.61
N ARG A 435 7.34 -4.70 -23.44
CA ARG A 435 6.49 -3.57 -23.06
C ARG A 435 5.37 -3.42 -24.07
N PRO A 436 4.14 -3.15 -23.61
CA PRO A 436 3.03 -2.95 -24.53
C PRO A 436 3.27 -1.72 -25.41
N ARG A 437 2.91 -1.83 -26.69
CA ARG A 437 2.95 -0.70 -27.64
C ARG A 437 1.90 0.34 -27.28
N GLU A 438 0.72 -0.12 -26.85
CA GLU A 438 -0.41 0.68 -26.41
C GLU A 438 -0.92 0.15 -25.07
N GLU A 439 -1.51 1.03 -24.26
CA GLU A 439 -2.11 0.65 -22.99
C GLU A 439 -3.34 -0.23 -23.21
N ARG A 440 -3.42 -1.34 -22.49
CA ARG A 440 -4.49 -2.31 -22.61
C ARG A 440 -5.17 -2.54 -21.28
N HIS A 441 -6.50 -2.60 -21.34
CA HIS A 441 -7.33 -2.88 -20.15
C HIS A 441 -7.88 -4.31 -20.12
N GLN A 442 -7.63 -5.07 -21.16
CA GLN A 442 -8.04 -6.47 -21.28
C GLN A 442 -6.88 -7.31 -21.80
N THR A 443 -6.80 -8.54 -21.33
CA THR A 443 -5.80 -9.52 -21.77
C THR A 443 -6.53 -10.66 -22.44
N HIS A 444 -6.17 -10.98 -23.68
CA HIS A 444 -6.75 -12.07 -24.45
C HIS A 444 -6.01 -13.38 -24.21
N ALA A 445 -6.69 -14.49 -24.46
CA ALA A 445 -6.12 -15.84 -24.30
C ALA A 445 -4.83 -16.01 -25.09
N GLU A 446 -4.81 -15.53 -26.35
CA GLU A 446 -3.67 -15.60 -27.25
C GLU A 446 -2.43 -14.86 -26.71
N GLU A 447 -2.63 -13.75 -26.00
CA GLU A 447 -1.55 -12.99 -25.38
C GLU A 447 -0.92 -13.76 -24.20
N LEU A 448 -1.76 -14.39 -23.37
CA LEU A 448 -1.27 -15.25 -22.28
C LEU A 448 -0.48 -16.45 -22.79
N GLU A 449 -0.94 -17.05 -23.91
CA GLU A 449 -0.21 -18.13 -24.56
C GLU A 449 1.16 -17.64 -25.07
N VAL A 450 1.22 -16.46 -25.72
CA VAL A 450 2.49 -15.85 -26.15
C VAL A 450 3.40 -15.56 -24.96
N ASN A 451 2.85 -15.09 -23.83
CA ASN A 451 3.62 -14.86 -22.61
C ASN A 451 4.20 -16.18 -22.04
N ILE A 452 3.42 -17.27 -22.07
CA ILE A 452 3.95 -18.58 -21.69
C ILE A 452 5.08 -19.00 -22.64
N MET A 453 4.86 -18.88 -23.97
CA MET A 453 5.87 -19.22 -24.97
C MET A 453 7.13 -18.36 -24.82
N MET A 454 7.02 -17.09 -24.46
CA MET A 454 8.16 -16.22 -24.18
C MET A 454 9.02 -16.80 -23.05
N PHE A 455 8.41 -17.16 -21.91
CA PHE A 455 9.16 -17.78 -20.82
C PHE A 455 9.75 -19.14 -21.19
N LEU A 456 9.11 -19.91 -22.07
CA LEU A 456 9.62 -21.18 -22.55
C LEU A 456 10.70 -21.03 -23.64
N GLY A 457 10.82 -19.83 -24.24
CA GLY A 457 11.76 -19.53 -25.34
C GLY A 457 13.21 -19.77 -24.99
N SER A 458 13.62 -19.36 -23.79
CA SER A 458 14.98 -19.61 -23.28
C SER A 458 15.29 -21.09 -23.17
N ARG A 459 14.39 -21.89 -22.62
CA ARG A 459 14.53 -23.34 -22.49
C ARG A 459 14.58 -24.03 -23.85
N ALA A 460 13.79 -23.57 -24.82
CA ALA A 460 13.79 -24.12 -26.18
C ALA A 460 15.15 -23.87 -26.87
N VAL A 461 15.74 -22.68 -26.72
CA VAL A 461 17.07 -22.37 -27.26
C VAL A 461 18.17 -23.18 -26.57
N GLU A 462 18.11 -23.34 -25.24
CA GLU A 462 19.05 -24.19 -24.51
C GLU A 462 19.03 -25.63 -25.04
N GLU A 463 17.87 -26.22 -25.26
CA GLU A 463 17.73 -27.59 -25.75
C GLU A 463 18.12 -27.75 -27.22
N LEU A 464 17.67 -26.84 -28.07
CA LEU A 464 17.82 -26.97 -29.51
C LEU A 464 19.20 -26.52 -30.01
N ILE A 465 19.70 -25.40 -29.51
CA ILE A 465 20.92 -24.76 -30.01
C ILE A 465 22.14 -25.10 -29.15
N LEU A 466 22.00 -24.90 -27.80
CA LEU A 466 23.12 -25.13 -26.90
C LEU A 466 23.27 -26.59 -26.47
N LYS A 467 22.29 -27.44 -26.76
CA LYS A 467 22.27 -28.88 -26.40
C LYS A 467 22.50 -29.13 -24.92
N THR A 468 21.97 -28.23 -24.07
CA THR A 468 22.10 -28.32 -22.62
C THR A 468 20.83 -27.80 -21.96
N LYS A 469 20.71 -28.02 -20.62
CA LYS A 469 19.67 -27.47 -19.78
C LYS A 469 20.32 -26.82 -18.58
N THR A 470 20.00 -25.55 -18.34
CA THR A 470 20.57 -24.82 -17.18
C THR A 470 19.54 -24.69 -16.06
N ALA A 471 20.03 -24.50 -14.85
CA ALA A 471 19.17 -24.21 -13.70
C ALA A 471 18.62 -22.77 -13.72
N ASN A 472 19.17 -21.90 -14.57
CA ASN A 472 18.80 -20.48 -14.62
C ASN A 472 17.37 -20.26 -15.13
N ALA A 473 16.80 -21.21 -15.88
CA ALA A 473 15.41 -21.15 -16.35
C ALA A 473 14.34 -21.44 -15.26
N VAL A 474 14.73 -21.56 -13.99
CA VAL A 474 13.78 -21.85 -12.90
C VAL A 474 12.69 -20.77 -12.78
N SER A 475 13.09 -19.50 -12.80
CA SER A 475 12.14 -18.38 -12.71
C SER A 475 11.19 -18.33 -13.90
N ASP A 476 11.70 -18.61 -15.09
CA ASP A 476 10.90 -18.62 -16.33
C ASP A 476 9.88 -19.76 -16.31
N LEU A 477 10.31 -20.96 -15.92
CA LEU A 477 9.41 -22.10 -15.78
C LEU A 477 8.34 -21.86 -14.69
N GLN A 478 8.69 -21.20 -13.59
CA GLN A 478 7.73 -20.82 -12.55
C GLN A 478 6.70 -19.81 -13.09
N ASN A 479 7.16 -18.80 -13.81
CA ASN A 479 6.29 -17.79 -14.42
C ASN A 479 5.35 -18.42 -15.46
N ALA A 480 5.88 -19.24 -16.36
CA ALA A 480 5.10 -19.99 -17.34
C ALA A 480 4.03 -20.85 -16.64
N THR A 481 4.41 -21.60 -15.59
CA THR A 481 3.51 -22.45 -14.81
C THR A 481 2.42 -21.64 -14.13
N ASN A 482 2.76 -20.51 -13.50
CA ASN A 482 1.79 -19.64 -12.84
C ASN A 482 0.77 -19.07 -13.82
N ILE A 483 1.20 -18.66 -15.01
CA ILE A 483 0.29 -18.18 -16.06
C ILE A 483 -0.61 -19.33 -16.55
N ALA A 484 -0.06 -20.52 -16.81
CA ALA A 484 -0.82 -21.67 -17.26
C ALA A 484 -1.88 -22.12 -16.24
N ILE A 485 -1.55 -22.15 -14.94
CA ILE A 485 -2.50 -22.44 -13.87
C ILE A 485 -3.64 -21.40 -13.83
N ARG A 486 -3.31 -20.11 -13.98
CA ARG A 486 -4.32 -19.04 -13.99
C ARG A 486 -5.17 -19.08 -15.26
N TYR A 487 -4.58 -19.37 -16.42
CA TYR A 487 -5.25 -19.52 -17.70
C TYR A 487 -6.35 -20.57 -17.61
N VAL A 488 -6.01 -21.75 -17.10
CA VAL A 488 -6.95 -22.87 -16.99
C VAL A 488 -7.88 -22.73 -15.77
N GLY A 489 -7.32 -22.38 -14.60
CA GLY A 489 -8.03 -22.50 -13.32
C GLY A 489 -8.75 -21.24 -12.86
N VAL A 490 -8.33 -20.05 -13.31
CA VAL A 490 -8.90 -18.78 -12.83
C VAL A 490 -9.70 -18.08 -13.92
N PHE A 491 -9.12 -17.98 -15.12
CA PHE A 491 -9.72 -17.19 -16.19
C PHE A 491 -10.75 -17.99 -17.03
N GLY A 492 -10.84 -19.31 -16.84
CA GLY A 492 -11.75 -20.15 -17.62
C GLY A 492 -11.44 -20.17 -19.11
N MET A 493 -10.17 -19.89 -19.49
CA MET A 493 -9.71 -19.87 -20.89
C MET A 493 -9.30 -21.25 -21.40
N GLY A 494 -9.35 -22.29 -20.54
CA GLY A 494 -9.11 -23.67 -20.93
C GLY A 494 -10.35 -24.36 -21.47
N SER A 495 -10.42 -25.67 -21.28
CA SER A 495 -11.55 -26.51 -21.74
C SER A 495 -12.78 -26.50 -20.80
N THR A 496 -12.72 -25.78 -19.68
CA THR A 496 -13.78 -25.65 -18.67
C THR A 496 -14.04 -24.19 -18.34
N LEU A 497 -15.32 -23.88 -18.07
CA LEU A 497 -15.75 -22.58 -17.54
C LEU A 497 -15.74 -22.53 -16.01
N LEU A 498 -15.39 -23.63 -15.34
CA LEU A 498 -15.27 -23.65 -13.88
C LEU A 498 -14.02 -22.89 -13.47
N THR A 499 -14.15 -22.03 -12.46
CA THR A 499 -13.04 -21.32 -11.86
C THR A 499 -12.64 -21.99 -10.54
N PHE A 500 -11.36 -22.21 -10.38
CA PHE A 500 -10.75 -22.79 -9.17
C PHE A 500 -9.76 -21.78 -8.61
N PRO A 501 -10.23 -20.76 -7.86
CA PRO A 501 -9.31 -19.77 -7.28
C PRO A 501 -8.31 -20.49 -6.37
N PRO A 502 -7.04 -20.07 -6.36
CA PRO A 502 -6.04 -20.60 -5.43
C PRO A 502 -6.55 -20.48 -4.01
N SER A 503 -6.79 -21.61 -3.35
CA SER A 503 -7.18 -21.67 -1.95
C SER A 503 -5.97 -22.00 -1.09
N GLN A 504 -6.07 -21.80 0.22
CA GLN A 504 -5.01 -22.21 1.17
C GLN A 504 -4.71 -23.71 1.13
N GLY A 505 -5.53 -24.51 0.45
CA GLY A 505 -5.37 -25.95 0.26
C GLY A 505 -4.62 -26.38 -1.02
N GLY A 506 -4.12 -25.42 -1.82
CA GLY A 506 -3.38 -25.71 -3.04
C GLY A 506 -4.24 -25.63 -4.33
N VAL A 507 -3.62 -26.02 -5.45
CA VAL A 507 -4.25 -26.02 -6.79
C VAL A 507 -4.94 -27.38 -7.01
N ALA A 508 -6.15 -27.36 -7.58
CA ALA A 508 -6.87 -28.60 -7.87
C ALA A 508 -6.08 -29.50 -8.85
N PRO A 509 -5.97 -30.81 -8.62
CA PRO A 509 -5.18 -31.71 -9.46
C PRO A 509 -5.54 -31.64 -10.95
N GLN A 510 -6.81 -31.44 -11.27
CA GLN A 510 -7.30 -31.31 -12.64
C GLN A 510 -6.74 -30.07 -13.34
N VAL A 511 -6.59 -28.97 -12.60
CA VAL A 511 -5.98 -27.73 -13.10
C VAL A 511 -4.50 -27.95 -13.40
N ILE A 512 -3.80 -28.69 -12.54
CA ILE A 512 -2.38 -29.01 -12.74
C ILE A 512 -2.20 -29.82 -14.02
N LEU A 513 -3.01 -30.85 -14.24
CA LEU A 513 -2.93 -31.70 -15.46
C LEU A 513 -3.22 -30.93 -16.75
N LEU A 514 -4.20 -30.02 -16.72
CA LEU A 514 -4.52 -29.19 -17.88
C LEU A 514 -3.45 -28.11 -18.12
N ALA A 515 -2.87 -27.55 -17.06
CA ALA A 515 -1.78 -26.59 -17.16
C ALA A 515 -0.50 -27.26 -17.70
N ASP A 516 -0.16 -28.46 -17.23
CA ASP A 516 0.96 -29.26 -17.74
C ASP A 516 0.80 -29.54 -19.24
N ARG A 517 -0.38 -29.95 -19.67
CA ARG A 517 -0.67 -30.16 -21.09
C ARG A 517 -0.56 -28.89 -21.92
N LEU A 518 -1.05 -27.76 -21.39
CA LEU A 518 -0.92 -26.45 -22.04
C LEU A 518 0.56 -26.08 -22.21
N LEU A 519 1.37 -26.30 -21.19
CA LEU A 519 2.81 -26.04 -21.22
C LEU A 519 3.51 -26.89 -22.25
N ASP A 520 3.20 -28.20 -22.32
CA ASP A 520 3.77 -29.11 -23.32
C ASP A 520 3.44 -28.68 -24.76
N ASP A 521 2.16 -28.43 -25.04
CA ASP A 521 1.72 -28.04 -26.38
C ASP A 521 2.37 -26.70 -26.82
N LEU A 522 2.43 -25.71 -25.91
CA LEU A 522 3.07 -24.42 -26.17
C LEU A 522 4.59 -24.54 -26.27
N PHE A 523 5.22 -25.46 -25.54
CA PHE A 523 6.66 -25.69 -25.63
C PHE A 523 7.06 -26.29 -26.99
N GLU A 524 6.30 -27.27 -27.50
CA GLU A 524 6.54 -27.82 -28.84
C GLU A 524 6.34 -26.75 -29.92
N GLU A 525 5.35 -25.88 -29.77
CA GLU A 525 5.14 -24.76 -30.69
C GLU A 525 6.27 -23.73 -30.61
N THR A 526 6.80 -23.47 -29.39
CA THR A 526 7.96 -22.61 -29.19
C THR A 526 9.21 -23.19 -29.84
N LYS A 527 9.45 -24.49 -29.71
CA LYS A 527 10.56 -25.17 -30.38
C LYS A 527 10.47 -25.03 -31.91
N ARG A 528 9.27 -25.18 -32.47
CA ARG A 528 9.04 -24.99 -33.89
C ARG A 528 9.42 -23.57 -34.34
N LEU A 529 8.99 -22.55 -33.58
CA LEU A 529 9.36 -21.16 -33.84
C LEU A 529 10.89 -20.96 -33.80
N ILE A 530 11.54 -21.46 -32.75
CA ILE A 530 13.01 -21.33 -32.62
C ILE A 530 13.78 -21.99 -33.76
N ILE A 531 13.32 -23.15 -34.26
CA ILE A 531 13.89 -23.80 -35.42
C ILE A 531 13.73 -22.95 -36.70
N GLU A 532 12.51 -22.43 -36.93
CA GLU A 532 12.24 -21.57 -38.09
C GLU A 532 13.02 -20.25 -38.07
N LYS A 533 13.22 -19.67 -36.86
CA LYS A 533 13.86 -18.37 -36.64
C LYS A 533 15.28 -18.49 -36.01
N GLU A 534 15.95 -19.62 -36.18
CA GLU A 534 17.27 -19.87 -35.61
C GLU A 534 18.29 -18.80 -36.03
N TYR A 535 18.22 -18.30 -37.27
CA TYR A 535 19.04 -17.22 -37.76
C TYR A 535 18.93 -15.92 -36.92
N ALA A 536 17.73 -15.59 -36.50
CA ALA A 536 17.48 -14.42 -35.66
C ALA A 536 17.99 -14.61 -34.23
N VAL A 537 17.88 -15.84 -33.67
CA VAL A 537 18.51 -16.18 -32.39
C VAL A 537 20.02 -15.95 -32.43
N HIS A 538 20.68 -16.44 -33.47
CA HIS A 538 22.13 -16.26 -33.64
C HIS A 538 22.54 -14.80 -33.84
N ALA A 539 21.77 -14.04 -34.63
CA ALA A 539 22.04 -12.62 -34.86
C ALA A 539 21.97 -11.84 -33.55
N LEU A 540 20.88 -12.03 -32.78
CA LEU A 540 20.68 -11.33 -31.52
C LEU A 540 21.70 -11.75 -30.45
N ALA A 541 21.94 -13.05 -30.28
CA ALA A 541 22.95 -13.54 -29.34
C ALA A 541 24.34 -12.96 -29.64
N SER A 542 24.73 -12.88 -30.93
CA SER A 542 25.99 -12.27 -31.34
C SER A 542 26.05 -10.77 -31.02
N ALA A 543 24.97 -10.02 -31.28
CA ALA A 543 24.88 -8.60 -30.96
C ALA A 543 24.97 -8.36 -29.44
N LEU A 544 24.30 -9.21 -28.63
CA LEU A 544 24.37 -9.14 -27.16
C LEU A 544 25.78 -9.46 -26.65
N LEU A 545 26.47 -10.41 -27.23
CA LEU A 545 27.86 -10.71 -26.86
C LEU A 545 28.82 -9.54 -27.15
N GLN A 546 28.57 -8.76 -28.21
CA GLN A 546 29.37 -7.59 -28.57
C GLN A 546 29.05 -6.37 -27.71
N LYS A 547 27.78 -5.98 -27.64
CA LYS A 547 27.34 -4.73 -27.00
C LYS A 547 26.98 -4.90 -25.54
N LYS A 548 26.75 -6.13 -25.04
CA LYS A 548 26.26 -6.50 -23.70
C LYS A 548 24.83 -6.05 -23.38
N GLU A 549 24.35 -5.00 -23.98
CA GLU A 549 23.05 -4.42 -23.80
C GLU A 549 22.57 -3.79 -25.10
N LEU A 550 21.31 -4.00 -25.45
CA LEU A 550 20.63 -3.42 -26.61
C LEU A 550 19.32 -2.79 -26.15
N ILE A 551 19.02 -1.60 -26.63
CA ILE A 551 17.76 -0.90 -26.39
C ILE A 551 16.80 -1.04 -27.59
N GLY A 552 15.51 -0.80 -27.42
CA GLY A 552 14.46 -1.07 -28.39
C GLY A 552 14.81 -0.80 -29.85
N PRO A 553 15.19 0.41 -30.27
CA PRO A 553 15.55 0.71 -31.65
C PRO A 553 16.71 -0.13 -32.19
N GLU A 554 17.73 -0.41 -31.36
CA GLU A 554 18.86 -1.25 -31.75
C GLU A 554 18.46 -2.71 -31.94
N LEU A 555 17.48 -3.19 -31.14
CA LEU A 555 16.92 -4.54 -31.29
C LEU A 555 16.14 -4.67 -32.60
N ASP A 556 15.33 -3.66 -32.93
CA ASP A 556 14.55 -3.62 -34.16
C ASP A 556 15.50 -3.66 -35.40
N GLU A 557 16.62 -2.94 -35.34
CA GLU A 557 17.66 -3.00 -36.39
C GLU A 557 18.29 -4.39 -36.52
N VAL A 558 18.60 -5.07 -35.41
CA VAL A 558 19.17 -6.42 -35.43
C VAL A 558 18.19 -7.41 -36.05
N PHE A 559 16.91 -7.37 -35.67
CA PHE A 559 15.91 -8.27 -36.25
C PHE A 559 15.69 -7.98 -37.74
N LYS A 560 15.56 -6.70 -38.11
CA LYS A 560 15.43 -6.29 -39.51
C LYS A 560 16.61 -6.77 -40.37
N TYR A 561 17.83 -6.57 -39.90
CA TYR A 561 19.03 -7.07 -40.60
C TYR A 561 19.04 -8.60 -40.74
N ALA A 562 18.63 -9.31 -39.67
CA ALA A 562 18.56 -10.77 -39.68
C ALA A 562 17.51 -11.27 -40.69
N ASP A 563 16.35 -10.63 -40.77
CA ASP A 563 15.30 -10.98 -41.72
C ASP A 563 15.70 -10.65 -43.17
N GLU A 564 16.33 -9.50 -43.43
CA GLU A 564 16.83 -9.12 -44.76
C GLU A 564 17.92 -10.07 -45.25
N ALA A 565 18.78 -10.58 -44.36
CA ALA A 565 19.79 -11.57 -44.69
C ALA A 565 19.23 -12.99 -44.95
N ASN A 566 18.00 -13.28 -44.55
CA ASN A 566 17.36 -14.59 -44.66
C ASN A 566 15.90 -14.49 -45.17
N PRO A 567 15.65 -13.91 -46.35
CA PRO A 567 14.30 -13.59 -46.83
C PRO A 567 13.42 -14.83 -46.99
N GLU A 568 14.01 -15.99 -47.27
CA GLU A 568 13.25 -17.25 -47.39
C GLU A 568 12.63 -17.72 -46.05
N LYS A 569 13.26 -17.35 -44.92
CA LYS A 569 12.84 -17.70 -43.55
C LYS A 569 12.13 -16.55 -42.83
N ALA A 570 12.12 -15.36 -43.43
CA ALA A 570 11.48 -14.17 -42.87
C ALA A 570 9.94 -14.16 -43.01
N VAL A 571 9.35 -15.31 -43.38
CA VAL A 571 7.89 -15.48 -43.50
C VAL A 571 7.24 -15.42 -42.12
N PRO A 572 6.06 -14.80 -41.97
CA PRO A 572 5.32 -14.77 -40.69
C PRO A 572 5.07 -16.18 -40.16
N PHE A 573 5.38 -16.39 -38.89
CA PHE A 573 5.13 -17.67 -38.22
C PHE A 573 3.63 -17.85 -37.95
N VAL A 574 3.09 -18.99 -38.36
CA VAL A 574 1.68 -19.33 -38.15
C VAL A 574 1.58 -20.29 -36.97
N ARG A 575 1.01 -19.79 -35.88
CA ARG A 575 0.74 -20.59 -34.68
C ARG A 575 -0.38 -21.62 -34.91
N LYS A 576 -0.21 -22.78 -34.30
CA LYS A 576 -1.30 -23.77 -34.20
C LYS A 576 -2.13 -23.45 -32.95
N PRO A 577 -3.47 -23.43 -33.07
CA PRO A 577 -4.31 -23.22 -31.90
C PRO A 577 -4.20 -24.40 -30.93
N VAL A 578 -4.04 -24.07 -29.64
CA VAL A 578 -3.99 -25.08 -28.57
C VAL A 578 -5.41 -25.61 -28.33
N LYS A 579 -5.55 -26.93 -28.29
CA LYS A 579 -6.83 -27.61 -27.99
C LYS A 579 -6.67 -28.47 -26.74
N LEU A 580 -7.05 -27.93 -25.60
CA LEU A 580 -7.03 -28.67 -24.35
C LEU A 580 -8.17 -29.73 -24.33
N PRO A 581 -7.90 -30.94 -23.84
CA PRO A 581 -8.93 -31.98 -23.68
C PRO A 581 -9.98 -31.53 -22.65
N LYS A 582 -11.23 -32.00 -22.84
CA LYS A 582 -12.29 -31.73 -21.84
C LYS A 582 -11.96 -32.43 -20.51
N MET A 583 -12.35 -31.82 -19.40
CA MET A 583 -12.15 -32.40 -18.06
C MET A 583 -12.73 -33.84 -17.94
N ALA A 584 -13.85 -34.11 -18.59
CA ALA A 584 -14.45 -35.45 -18.60
C ALA A 584 -13.53 -36.50 -19.23
N GLU A 585 -12.83 -36.14 -20.31
CA GLU A 585 -11.91 -37.05 -21.02
C GLU A 585 -10.66 -37.37 -20.19
N LEU A 586 -10.23 -36.43 -19.33
CA LEU A 586 -9.11 -36.62 -18.38
C LEU A 586 -9.50 -37.54 -17.21
N ALA A 587 -10.75 -37.44 -16.75
CA ALA A 587 -11.26 -38.29 -15.68
C ALA A 587 -11.39 -39.75 -16.10
N GLU A 588 -11.76 -40.03 -17.36
CA GLU A 588 -11.88 -41.39 -17.92
C GLU A 588 -10.51 -42.06 -18.14
N ARG A 589 -9.47 -41.27 -18.52
CA ARG A 589 -8.12 -41.81 -18.79
C ARG A 589 -7.32 -42.13 -17.54
N ASN A 590 -7.53 -41.39 -16.45
CA ASN A 590 -6.77 -41.51 -15.23
C ASN A 590 -7.66 -42.08 -14.11
N GLY A 591 -8.05 -43.32 -14.15
CA GLY A 591 -8.91 -44.02 -13.18
C GLY A 591 -8.60 -43.84 -11.68
N HIS A 592 -7.61 -43.06 -11.34
CA HIS A 592 -7.31 -42.50 -10.01
C HIS A 592 -6.79 -41.08 -10.17
N LEU A 593 -7.59 -40.09 -9.82
CA LEU A 593 -7.11 -38.72 -9.64
C LEU A 593 -6.05 -38.72 -8.52
N PRO A 594 -4.86 -38.13 -8.73
CA PRO A 594 -3.88 -38.02 -7.67
C PRO A 594 -4.49 -37.22 -6.50
N VAL A 595 -4.30 -37.71 -5.29
CA VAL A 595 -4.68 -37.02 -4.06
C VAL A 595 -3.96 -35.66 -4.03
N PRO A 596 -4.62 -34.57 -3.62
CA PRO A 596 -3.97 -33.27 -3.51
C PRO A 596 -2.69 -33.40 -2.71
N VAL A 597 -1.54 -33.17 -3.33
CA VAL A 597 -0.30 -33.07 -2.59
C VAL A 597 -0.32 -31.67 -1.94
N PRO A 598 -0.31 -31.56 -0.61
CA PRO A 598 -0.13 -30.29 0.04
C PRO A 598 1.15 -29.69 -0.49
N LEU A 599 1.11 -28.46 -0.99
CA LEU A 599 2.32 -27.70 -1.23
C LEU A 599 3.09 -27.69 0.09
N GLN A 600 4.20 -28.41 0.14
CA GLN A 600 5.09 -28.30 1.30
C GLN A 600 5.43 -26.82 1.45
N PRO A 601 5.30 -26.25 2.65
CA PRO A 601 5.79 -24.91 2.86
C PRO A 601 7.23 -24.88 2.36
N VAL A 602 7.54 -23.89 1.54
CA VAL A 602 8.93 -23.61 1.13
C VAL A 602 9.71 -23.63 2.43
N ILE A 603 10.58 -24.64 2.59
CA ILE A 603 11.47 -24.71 3.74
C ILE A 603 12.26 -23.40 3.67
N PRO A 604 12.12 -22.48 4.61
CA PRO A 604 12.98 -21.31 4.64
C PRO A 604 14.39 -21.85 4.56
N GLY A 605 15.18 -21.34 3.63
CA GLY A 605 16.59 -21.67 3.55
C GLY A 605 17.20 -21.53 4.94
N PRO A 606 18.27 -22.27 5.28
CA PRO A 606 18.88 -22.19 6.59
C PRO A 606 19.08 -20.70 6.93
N ASP A 607 18.61 -20.31 8.11
CA ASP A 607 18.76 -18.96 8.63
C ASP A 607 20.18 -18.46 8.30
N PRO A 608 20.32 -17.27 7.74
CA PRO A 608 21.65 -16.72 7.49
C PRO A 608 22.39 -16.77 8.82
N THR A 609 23.51 -17.48 8.85
CA THR A 609 24.40 -17.54 10.01
C THR A 609 24.57 -16.14 10.56
N PRO A 610 24.37 -15.90 11.86
CA PRO A 610 24.47 -14.58 12.42
C PRO A 610 25.82 -13.99 12.03
N ILE A 611 25.77 -12.81 11.43
CA ILE A 611 26.97 -12.03 11.06
C ILE A 611 27.78 -11.87 12.34
N PRO A 612 29.07 -12.30 12.38
CA PRO A 612 29.90 -12.09 13.56
C PRO A 612 29.88 -10.59 13.90
N GLY A 613 29.60 -10.29 15.17
CA GLY A 613 29.62 -8.92 15.67
C GLY A 613 30.93 -8.21 15.33
N PRO A 614 30.94 -6.88 15.26
CA PRO A 614 32.17 -6.15 14.99
C PRO A 614 33.25 -6.55 15.99
N PRO A 615 34.51 -6.69 15.55
CA PRO A 615 35.61 -7.08 16.42
C PRO A 615 35.73 -6.08 17.58
N GLU A 616 35.96 -6.60 18.79
CA GLU A 616 36.18 -5.80 19.97
C GLU A 616 37.27 -4.74 19.72
N PRO A 617 37.08 -3.49 20.17
CA PRO A 617 38.09 -2.45 19.98
C PRO A 617 39.38 -2.85 20.74
N LEU A 618 40.49 -2.80 20.01
CA LEU A 618 41.83 -3.04 20.57
C LEU A 618 42.06 -2.18 21.80
N PRO A 619 42.67 -2.69 22.87
CA PRO A 619 42.98 -1.93 24.07
C PRO A 619 43.92 -0.75 23.72
N ARG A 620 43.56 0.43 24.21
CA ARG A 620 44.38 1.64 24.03
C ARG A 620 45.74 1.41 24.65
N PRO A 621 46.84 1.85 24.00
CA PRO A 621 48.15 1.75 24.60
C PRO A 621 48.20 2.65 25.86
N THR A 622 48.58 2.06 26.98
CA THR A 622 48.87 2.76 28.23
C THR A 622 50.07 3.65 28.00
N SER A 623 49.90 4.96 28.13
CA SER A 623 51.01 5.92 28.19
C SER A 623 51.73 5.71 29.49
N HIS A 624 52.94 5.19 29.45
CA HIS A 624 53.91 5.30 30.54
C HIS A 624 54.63 6.61 30.45
N SER A 625 54.74 7.27 31.63
CA SER A 625 55.47 8.42 32.13
C SER A 625 54.96 9.76 31.76
#